data_f3d8026e18af243188299c09eb1122db
#
_entry.id   f3d8026e18af243188299c09eb1122db
#
_cell.length_a   1.000
_cell.length_b   1.000
_cell.length_c   1.000
_cell.angle_alpha   90.00
_cell.angle_beta   90.00
_cell.angle_gamma   90.00
#
_symmetry.space_group_name_H-M   'P 1'
#
loop_
_entity.id
_entity.type
_entity.pdbx_description
1 polymer ?
#
loop_
_entity_poly.entity_id
_entity_poly.type
_entity_poly.pdbx_seq_one_letter_code
_entity_poly.pdbx_strand_id
1 'polypeptide(L)'
;MSYHFLRLIVFSFVVSITNSALAVTLHDNIFRIEDPKNASSSLMLLNENTEDDFADVDDFENFDEISFNAPYNSWSNTAVNPYNINLLHSKDTFRVDVSGYTHPLDKVQRITSHFGPRRTRYHYGIDLKLNVGDTVRSSFDGMVRIAKIGRGYGYYVLVRHFNGLETIYGHLSKILVDTEQLVKAGDPIGLGGNTGRSTGPHLHYEVRYLGNAINPESLICFDNLTVKTPELLVSAETFRYKLDADRMQNYTVRRGDTLSTIARRQGTTVRNICRLNKITPNTTLRVGRVLRIS
;
A
#
# COMPACT_ATOMS: atom_id res chain seq x y z
N MET A 1 -13.77 19.17 16.90
CA MET A 1 -14.03 17.94 17.67
C MET A 1 -14.79 17.01 16.76
N SER A 2 -14.15 15.93 16.42
CA SER A 2 -14.36 15.13 15.21
C SER A 2 -15.48 14.10 15.38
N TYR A 3 -16.22 13.85 14.32
CA TYR A 3 -17.28 12.83 14.19
C TYR A 3 -16.84 11.39 14.56
N HIS A 4 -15.54 11.12 14.66
CA HIS A 4 -15.00 9.82 15.05
C HIS A 4 -15.25 9.45 16.53
N PHE A 5 -15.32 10.44 17.42
CA PHE A 5 -15.57 10.20 18.84
C PHE A 5 -17.01 9.73 19.13
N LEU A 6 -17.94 10.05 18.23
CA LEU A 6 -19.35 9.68 18.40
C LEU A 6 -19.64 8.22 18.00
N ARG A 7 -18.82 7.65 17.09
CA ARG A 7 -18.97 6.24 16.67
C ARG A 7 -18.48 5.25 17.74
N LEU A 8 -17.39 5.57 18.45
CA LEU A 8 -16.87 4.73 19.54
C LEU A 8 -17.80 4.66 20.76
N ILE A 9 -18.49 5.77 21.06
CA ILE A 9 -19.42 5.83 22.21
C ILE A 9 -20.69 4.97 22.00
N VAL A 10 -21.11 4.74 20.75
CA VAL A 10 -22.32 3.95 20.46
C VAL A 10 -22.10 2.44 20.70
N PHE A 11 -20.88 1.93 20.52
CA PHE A 11 -20.59 0.50 20.76
C PHE A 11 -20.45 0.13 22.24
N SER A 12 -20.03 1.04 23.12
CA SER A 12 -19.89 0.77 24.57
C SER A 12 -21.19 0.86 25.38
N PHE A 13 -22.30 1.29 24.79
CA PHE A 13 -23.55 1.54 25.55
C PHE A 13 -24.58 0.41 25.47
N VAL A 14 -24.31 -0.67 24.76
CA VAL A 14 -25.31 -1.76 24.52
C VAL A 14 -25.37 -2.78 25.66
N VAL A 15 -24.47 -2.76 26.64
CA VAL A 15 -24.36 -3.87 27.64
C VAL A 15 -24.99 -3.60 29.01
N SER A 16 -25.59 -2.45 29.29
CA SER A 16 -26.17 -2.22 30.64
C SER A 16 -27.44 -1.41 30.64
N ILE A 17 -28.56 -1.99 30.21
CA ILE A 17 -29.88 -1.56 30.71
C ILE A 17 -30.82 -2.79 30.80
N THR A 18 -30.96 -3.31 31.99
CA THR A 18 -32.02 -4.22 32.36
C THR A 18 -33.34 -3.43 32.54
N ASN A 19 -34.40 -3.91 31.89
CA ASN A 19 -35.84 -3.62 32.14
C ASN A 19 -36.44 -2.31 31.58
N SER A 20 -36.20 -1.98 30.32
CA SER A 20 -37.24 -1.38 29.49
C SER A 20 -36.83 -1.53 28.01
N ALA A 21 -37.59 -2.31 27.27
CA ALA A 21 -37.25 -2.67 25.89
C ALA A 21 -37.36 -1.46 24.97
N LEU A 22 -36.20 -0.94 24.51
CA LEU A 22 -36.10 -0.07 23.35
C LEU A 22 -35.32 -0.83 22.27
N ALA A 23 -35.98 -1.17 21.16
CA ALA A 23 -35.30 -1.72 19.99
C ALA A 23 -34.92 -0.61 19.03
N VAL A 24 -33.64 -0.59 18.61
CA VAL A 24 -33.13 0.34 17.60
C VAL A 24 -32.86 -0.45 16.33
N THR A 25 -33.54 -0.13 15.25
CA THR A 25 -33.30 -0.73 13.91
C THR A 25 -32.52 0.25 13.04
N LEU A 26 -31.47 -0.24 12.39
CA LEU A 26 -30.71 0.48 11.39
C LEU A 26 -31.30 0.21 10.00
N HIS A 27 -31.87 1.21 9.37
CA HIS A 27 -32.23 1.17 7.95
C HIS A 27 -31.77 2.47 7.30
N ASP A 28 -30.99 2.39 6.23
CA ASP A 28 -30.51 3.52 5.41
C ASP A 28 -29.87 4.68 6.18
N ASN A 29 -28.94 4.40 7.12
CA ASN A 29 -28.23 5.41 7.92
C ASN A 29 -29.11 6.35 8.76
N ILE A 30 -30.38 5.99 9.01
CA ILE A 30 -31.29 6.77 9.84
C ILE A 30 -31.69 5.94 11.07
N PHE A 31 -31.46 6.48 12.26
CA PHE A 31 -31.93 5.88 13.51
C PHE A 31 -33.42 6.17 13.71
N ARG A 32 -34.24 5.13 13.76
CA ARG A 32 -35.66 5.23 14.12
C ARG A 32 -35.88 4.52 15.42
N ILE A 33 -36.51 5.20 16.40
CA ILE A 33 -36.91 4.61 17.68
C ILE A 33 -38.35 4.17 17.50
N GLU A 34 -38.64 2.87 17.64
CA GLU A 34 -39.98 2.34 17.56
C GLU A 34 -40.53 2.01 18.98
N ASP A 35 -41.89 2.07 19.12
CA ASP A 35 -42.59 1.86 20.37
C ASP A 35 -42.49 0.38 20.82
N PRO A 36 -42.15 0.12 22.10
CA PRO A 36 -41.88 -1.24 22.63
C PRO A 36 -43.03 -2.26 22.47
N LYS A 37 -44.23 -1.83 22.12
CA LYS A 37 -45.38 -2.74 21.94
C LYS A 37 -45.35 -3.49 20.61
N ASN A 38 -44.51 -3.13 19.64
CA ASN A 38 -44.41 -3.79 18.33
C ASN A 38 -43.09 -4.57 18.11
N ALA A 39 -42.24 -4.65 19.11
CA ALA A 39 -40.92 -5.25 18.98
C ALA A 39 -40.89 -6.78 18.91
N SER A 40 -41.97 -7.45 19.37
CA SER A 40 -41.95 -8.92 19.48
C SER A 40 -42.17 -9.69 18.17
N SER A 41 -42.66 -9.05 17.10
CA SER A 41 -42.86 -9.72 15.80
C SER A 41 -41.69 -9.57 14.83
N SER A 42 -40.84 -8.59 15.04
CA SER A 42 -39.66 -8.34 14.16
C SER A 42 -38.42 -9.14 14.57
N LEU A 43 -38.32 -9.56 15.83
CA LEU A 43 -37.18 -10.36 16.33
C LEU A 43 -37.21 -11.83 15.88
N MET A 44 -38.35 -12.37 15.45
CA MET A 44 -38.47 -13.76 14.96
C MET A 44 -38.05 -13.93 13.48
N LEU A 45 -37.87 -12.85 12.72
CA LEU A 45 -37.49 -12.93 11.29
C LEU A 45 -35.98 -12.78 11.01
N LEU A 46 -35.19 -12.58 12.05
CA LEU A 46 -33.73 -12.44 11.89
C LEU A 46 -32.93 -13.72 12.19
N ASN A 47 -33.62 -14.86 12.43
CA ASN A 47 -32.94 -16.08 12.88
C ASN A 47 -33.00 -17.25 11.89
N GLU A 48 -33.28 -17.02 10.61
CA GLU A 48 -33.15 -18.08 9.62
C GLU A 48 -32.45 -17.55 8.36
N ASN A 49 -31.23 -18.10 8.14
CA ASN A 49 -30.46 -18.12 6.89
C ASN A 49 -29.70 -16.87 6.49
N THR A 50 -28.53 -16.68 7.08
CA THR A 50 -27.29 -16.44 6.36
C THR A 50 -26.12 -16.85 7.26
N GLU A 51 -25.73 -18.12 7.23
CA GLU A 51 -24.40 -18.58 7.49
C GLU A 51 -23.58 -18.18 6.26
N ASP A 52 -23.24 -16.91 6.11
CA ASP A 52 -22.22 -16.44 5.20
C ASP A 52 -21.13 -15.81 6.05
N ASP A 53 -20.00 -16.52 6.13
CA ASP A 53 -18.61 -16.15 6.42
C ASP A 53 -18.37 -14.70 6.88
N PHE A 54 -18.90 -14.29 8.01
CA PHE A 54 -18.33 -13.21 8.79
C PHE A 54 -17.10 -13.79 9.50
N ALA A 55 -15.92 -13.49 8.99
CA ALA A 55 -14.67 -13.70 9.72
C ALA A 55 -14.88 -13.23 11.16
N ASP A 56 -14.63 -14.11 12.12
CA ASP A 56 -14.84 -13.88 13.55
C ASP A 56 -14.22 -12.54 13.95
N VAL A 57 -15.08 -11.57 14.27
CA VAL A 57 -14.68 -10.25 14.77
C VAL A 57 -13.90 -10.38 16.09
N ASP A 58 -14.12 -11.48 16.81
CA ASP A 58 -13.51 -11.80 18.10
C ASP A 58 -11.98 -11.95 18.04
N ASP A 59 -11.41 -12.30 16.87
CA ASP A 59 -9.95 -12.38 16.68
C ASP A 59 -9.24 -11.01 16.67
N PHE A 60 -9.98 -9.91 16.53
CA PHE A 60 -9.42 -8.55 16.51
C PHE A 60 -9.61 -7.78 17.83
N GLU A 61 -10.35 -8.31 18.81
CA GLU A 61 -10.66 -7.61 20.07
C GLU A 61 -9.44 -7.37 20.99
N ASN A 62 -8.28 -7.99 20.71
CA ASN A 62 -7.08 -7.89 21.55
C ASN A 62 -5.98 -7.00 20.97
N PHE A 63 -6.22 -6.24 19.90
CA PHE A 63 -5.24 -5.27 19.42
C PHE A 63 -5.39 -3.96 20.17
N ASP A 64 -4.45 -3.69 21.09
CA ASP A 64 -4.28 -2.37 21.70
C ASP A 64 -4.16 -1.32 20.61
N GLU A 65 -5.03 -0.31 20.62
CA GLU A 65 -5.02 0.83 19.69
C GLU A 65 -3.64 1.53 19.68
N ILE A 66 -2.90 1.43 20.78
CA ILE A 66 -1.52 1.90 20.95
C ILE A 66 -0.55 1.08 20.08
N SER A 67 -0.72 -0.23 19.99
CA SER A 67 0.13 -1.11 19.17
C SER A 67 -0.04 -0.87 17.67
N PHE A 68 -1.27 -0.62 17.21
CA PHE A 68 -1.57 -0.34 15.81
C PHE A 68 -0.98 0.99 15.31
N ASN A 69 -0.93 2.00 16.17
CA ASN A 69 -0.41 3.33 15.83
C ASN A 69 1.11 3.45 16.02
N ALA A 70 1.75 2.60 16.79
CA ALA A 70 3.20 2.57 16.90
C ALA A 70 3.80 1.85 15.68
N PRO A 71 4.83 2.39 15.04
CA PRO A 71 5.57 3.61 15.37
C PRO A 71 5.02 4.88 14.69
N TYR A 72 3.79 4.88 14.24
CA TYR A 72 3.17 5.96 13.49
C TYR A 72 2.51 6.98 14.42
N ASN A 73 2.69 8.26 14.15
CA ASN A 73 2.11 9.36 14.91
C ASN A 73 0.88 9.99 14.23
N SER A 74 0.48 9.48 13.07
CA SER A 74 -0.66 10.02 12.31
C SER A 74 -1.29 8.99 11.39
N TRP A 75 -2.58 9.15 11.16
CA TRP A 75 -3.36 8.43 10.15
C TRP A 75 -3.70 9.37 9.00
N SER A 76 -3.49 8.94 7.75
CA SER A 76 -3.88 9.70 6.57
C SER A 76 -4.37 8.75 5.48
N ASN A 77 -5.60 8.94 5.03
CA ASN A 77 -6.20 8.21 3.90
C ASN A 77 -6.00 8.92 2.55
N THR A 78 -5.21 10.00 2.51
CA THR A 78 -5.02 10.80 1.29
C THR A 78 -3.61 10.72 0.73
N ALA A 79 -2.58 10.71 1.57
CA ALA A 79 -1.18 10.70 1.16
C ALA A 79 -0.50 9.35 1.42
N VAL A 80 0.27 8.86 0.45
CA VAL A 80 1.05 7.62 0.59
C VAL A 80 2.12 7.75 1.68
N ASN A 81 2.80 8.89 1.74
CA ASN A 81 3.78 9.19 2.79
C ASN A 81 3.42 10.52 3.48
N PRO A 82 2.59 10.51 4.53
CA PRO A 82 2.24 11.71 5.27
C PRO A 82 3.24 12.04 6.39
N TYR A 83 4.20 11.15 6.70
CA TYR A 83 4.97 11.18 7.95
C TYR A 83 6.16 12.13 7.90
N ASN A 84 6.68 12.41 6.70
CA ASN A 84 7.89 13.23 6.49
C ASN A 84 9.10 12.78 7.34
N ILE A 85 9.21 11.47 7.59
CA ILE A 85 10.30 10.86 8.37
C ILE A 85 11.39 10.38 7.41
N ASN A 86 12.64 10.78 7.66
CA ASN A 86 13.79 10.28 6.91
C ASN A 86 14.63 9.34 7.78
N LEU A 87 14.49 8.06 7.55
CA LEU A 87 15.22 7.01 8.29
C LEU A 87 16.65 6.79 7.82
N LEU A 88 17.10 7.46 6.77
CA LEU A 88 18.48 7.32 6.23
C LEU A 88 19.56 7.69 7.25
N HIS A 89 19.23 8.58 8.20
CA HIS A 89 20.15 9.04 9.23
C HIS A 89 19.75 8.58 10.64
N SER A 90 18.79 7.64 10.75
CA SER A 90 18.44 7.06 12.05
C SER A 90 19.62 6.26 12.60
N LYS A 91 19.84 6.37 13.91
CA LYS A 91 20.78 5.51 14.64
C LYS A 91 20.11 4.23 15.14
N ASP A 92 18.79 4.18 15.08
CA ASP A 92 18.00 3.07 15.61
C ASP A 92 17.87 1.96 14.57
N THR A 93 17.80 0.74 15.06
CA THR A 93 17.42 -0.45 14.30
C THR A 93 16.11 -0.98 14.86
N PHE A 94 15.12 -1.08 14.00
CA PHE A 94 13.79 -1.57 14.36
C PHE A 94 13.68 -3.05 13.96
N ARG A 95 13.07 -3.85 14.84
CA ARG A 95 12.77 -5.26 14.61
C ARG A 95 11.30 -5.37 14.29
N VAL A 96 10.98 -5.96 13.15
CA VAL A 96 9.61 -6.13 12.67
C VAL A 96 9.35 -7.62 12.47
N ASP A 97 8.36 -8.16 13.18
CA ASP A 97 7.90 -9.52 12.95
C ASP A 97 7.19 -9.61 11.60
N VAL A 98 7.63 -10.53 10.77
CA VAL A 98 7.09 -10.77 9.44
C VAL A 98 6.69 -12.24 9.24
N SER A 99 6.60 -13.02 10.32
CA SER A 99 6.23 -14.44 10.29
C SER A 99 4.82 -14.70 9.74
N GLY A 100 3.88 -13.75 9.97
CA GLY A 100 2.50 -13.81 9.45
C GLY A 100 2.34 -13.41 7.97
N TYR A 101 3.41 -13.45 7.18
CA TYR A 101 3.39 -13.08 5.77
C TYR A 101 2.57 -14.02 4.90
N THR A 102 1.72 -13.45 4.07
CA THR A 102 1.07 -14.13 2.92
C THR A 102 1.46 -13.41 1.62
N HIS A 103 1.84 -14.18 0.61
CA HIS A 103 2.20 -13.61 -0.69
C HIS A 103 0.97 -13.00 -1.37
N PRO A 104 1.07 -11.79 -1.98
CA PRO A 104 -0.08 -11.11 -2.56
C PRO A 104 -0.70 -11.80 -3.79
N LEU A 105 -0.07 -12.83 -4.33
CA LEU A 105 -0.55 -13.61 -5.48
C LEU A 105 -0.44 -15.10 -5.18
N ASP A 106 -1.42 -15.89 -5.64
CA ASP A 106 -1.54 -17.32 -5.32
C ASP A 106 -0.45 -18.22 -5.96
N LYS A 107 0.36 -17.68 -6.87
CA LYS A 107 1.36 -18.44 -7.64
C LYS A 107 2.68 -17.70 -7.69
N VAL A 108 3.77 -18.46 -7.82
CA VAL A 108 5.08 -17.90 -8.17
C VAL A 108 4.96 -17.11 -9.47
N GLN A 109 5.31 -15.85 -9.43
CA GLN A 109 5.22 -14.93 -10.55
C GLN A 109 6.60 -14.39 -10.91
N ARG A 110 6.83 -14.22 -12.21
CA ARG A 110 8.05 -13.57 -12.68
C ARG A 110 8.06 -12.10 -12.27
N ILE A 111 9.15 -11.66 -11.64
CA ILE A 111 9.43 -10.24 -11.44
C ILE A 111 9.74 -9.63 -12.81
N THR A 112 8.91 -8.70 -13.26
CA THR A 112 9.07 -8.00 -14.54
C THR A 112 9.87 -6.72 -14.41
N SER A 113 9.94 -6.15 -13.20
CA SER A 113 10.79 -5.01 -12.87
C SER A 113 11.14 -5.00 -11.39
N HIS A 114 12.43 -4.95 -11.11
CA HIS A 114 12.99 -4.93 -9.77
C HIS A 114 12.89 -3.55 -9.11
N PHE A 115 13.03 -3.52 -7.79
CA PHE A 115 13.25 -2.32 -7.02
C PHE A 115 14.54 -1.62 -7.47
N GLY A 116 14.55 -0.28 -7.50
CA GLY A 116 15.78 0.43 -7.81
C GLY A 116 15.68 1.42 -8.98
N PRO A 117 16.84 1.84 -9.51
CA PRO A 117 16.92 2.87 -10.53
C PRO A 117 16.36 2.38 -11.87
N ARG A 118 15.39 3.11 -12.41
CA ARG A 118 14.93 3.01 -13.81
C ARG A 118 15.55 4.15 -14.62
N ARG A 119 15.31 4.17 -15.93
CA ARG A 119 15.94 5.16 -16.83
C ARG A 119 15.74 6.62 -16.39
N THR A 120 14.56 6.99 -15.91
CA THR A 120 14.19 8.38 -15.57
C THR A 120 13.60 8.56 -14.18
N ARG A 121 13.48 7.51 -13.39
CA ARG A 121 12.87 7.54 -12.05
C ARG A 121 13.36 6.36 -11.22
N TYR A 122 13.22 6.45 -9.91
CA TYR A 122 13.41 5.33 -9.01
C TYR A 122 12.13 4.48 -8.94
N HIS A 123 12.26 3.17 -8.85
CA HIS A 123 11.17 2.23 -8.65
C HIS A 123 11.16 1.81 -7.17
N TYR A 124 10.12 2.23 -6.46
CA TYR A 124 10.01 2.01 -5.01
C TYR A 124 9.31 0.70 -4.61
N GLY A 125 9.11 -0.20 -5.56
CA GLY A 125 8.55 -1.52 -5.38
C GLY A 125 9.11 -2.51 -6.37
N ILE A 126 8.39 -3.60 -6.56
CA ILE A 126 8.62 -4.57 -7.64
C ILE A 126 7.36 -4.68 -8.49
N ASP A 127 7.54 -5.11 -9.73
CA ASP A 127 6.41 -5.41 -10.62
C ASP A 127 6.34 -6.93 -10.83
N LEU A 128 5.25 -7.54 -10.38
CA LEU A 128 4.96 -8.97 -10.49
C LEU A 128 4.02 -9.23 -11.65
N LYS A 129 4.38 -10.14 -12.56
CA LYS A 129 3.51 -10.52 -13.68
C LYS A 129 2.20 -11.12 -13.14
N LEU A 130 1.06 -10.66 -13.70
CA LEU A 130 -0.25 -11.24 -13.46
C LEU A 130 -1.14 -11.11 -14.70
N ASN A 131 -2.32 -11.73 -14.65
CA ASN A 131 -3.38 -11.48 -15.63
C ASN A 131 -4.42 -10.52 -15.06
N VAL A 132 -5.11 -9.81 -15.94
CA VAL A 132 -6.26 -8.98 -15.51
C VAL A 132 -7.31 -9.89 -14.88
N GLY A 133 -7.74 -9.54 -13.67
CA GLY A 133 -8.72 -10.31 -12.89
C GLY A 133 -8.11 -11.30 -11.90
N ASP A 134 -6.79 -11.55 -11.92
CA ASP A 134 -6.14 -12.36 -10.88
C ASP A 134 -6.36 -11.70 -9.51
N THR A 135 -6.68 -12.52 -8.49
CA THR A 135 -6.92 -12.02 -7.14
C THR A 135 -5.62 -11.50 -6.53
N VAL A 136 -5.71 -10.30 -5.93
CA VAL A 136 -4.62 -9.69 -5.15
C VAL A 136 -5.02 -9.67 -3.69
N ARG A 137 -4.13 -10.16 -2.81
CA ARG A 137 -4.39 -10.42 -1.39
C ARG A 137 -3.54 -9.53 -0.49
N SER A 138 -4.03 -9.27 0.73
CA SER A 138 -3.25 -8.59 1.77
C SER A 138 -2.07 -9.45 2.22
N SER A 139 -0.90 -8.84 2.41
CA SER A 139 0.31 -9.57 2.80
C SER A 139 0.43 -9.85 4.29
N PHE A 140 -0.25 -9.09 5.14
CA PHE A 140 -0.31 -9.26 6.59
C PHE A 140 -1.66 -8.76 7.10
N ASP A 141 -1.97 -9.06 8.35
CA ASP A 141 -3.11 -8.50 9.06
C ASP A 141 -2.95 -6.99 9.21
N GLY A 142 -4.04 -6.24 9.08
CA GLY A 142 -3.98 -4.79 9.18
C GLY A 142 -5.28 -4.08 8.84
N MET A 143 -5.17 -2.77 8.62
CA MET A 143 -6.28 -1.91 8.24
C MET A 143 -5.98 -1.19 6.93
N VAL A 144 -6.95 -1.16 6.04
CA VAL A 144 -6.86 -0.44 4.76
C VAL A 144 -6.78 1.06 5.03
N ARG A 145 -5.65 1.67 4.71
CA ARG A 145 -5.43 3.10 4.88
C ARG A 145 -5.85 3.92 3.67
N ILE A 146 -5.68 3.36 2.47
CA ILE A 146 -6.06 4.01 1.21
C ILE A 146 -6.64 2.94 0.26
N ALA A 147 -7.82 3.23 -0.30
CA ALA A 147 -8.46 2.45 -1.35
C ALA A 147 -9.05 3.42 -2.38
N LYS A 148 -8.31 3.74 -3.46
CA LYS A 148 -8.72 4.75 -4.45
C LYS A 148 -7.96 4.67 -5.77
N ILE A 149 -8.33 5.54 -6.72
CA ILE A 149 -7.54 5.81 -7.92
C ILE A 149 -6.48 6.88 -7.64
N GLY A 150 -5.24 6.65 -8.07
CA GLY A 150 -4.14 7.58 -7.90
C GLY A 150 -3.35 7.82 -9.20
N ARG A 151 -2.81 9.04 -9.33
CA ARG A 151 -1.96 9.39 -10.48
C ARG A 151 -0.66 8.57 -10.44
N GLY A 152 -0.53 7.61 -11.30
CA GLY A 152 0.63 6.72 -11.37
C GLY A 152 0.29 5.30 -10.95
N TYR A 153 -0.24 5.08 -9.76
CA TYR A 153 -0.64 3.74 -9.28
C TYR A 153 -1.89 3.17 -9.98
N GLY A 154 -2.75 4.01 -10.61
CA GLY A 154 -4.05 3.57 -11.07
C GLY A 154 -4.98 3.29 -9.89
N TYR A 155 -5.84 2.28 -9.97
CA TYR A 155 -6.51 1.75 -8.78
C TYR A 155 -5.46 1.11 -7.88
N TYR A 156 -5.46 1.48 -6.60
CA TYR A 156 -4.52 0.94 -5.64
C TYR A 156 -5.09 0.87 -4.24
N VAL A 157 -4.59 -0.09 -3.49
CA VAL A 157 -4.84 -0.25 -2.05
C VAL A 157 -3.52 -0.06 -1.32
N LEU A 158 -3.57 0.62 -0.16
CA LEU A 158 -2.49 0.70 0.81
C LEU A 158 -3.02 0.20 2.13
N VAL A 159 -2.40 -0.85 2.66
CA VAL A 159 -2.72 -1.43 3.96
C VAL A 159 -1.63 -1.05 4.95
N ARG A 160 -2.01 -0.57 6.15
CA ARG A 160 -1.14 -0.48 7.31
C ARG A 160 -1.33 -1.73 8.14
N HIS A 161 -0.24 -2.44 8.37
CA HIS A 161 -0.24 -3.71 9.09
C HIS A 161 0.05 -3.53 10.57
N PHE A 162 -0.44 -4.46 11.40
CA PHE A 162 -0.25 -4.43 12.85
C PHE A 162 1.21 -4.63 13.25
N ASN A 163 2.03 -5.23 12.38
CA ASN A 163 3.49 -5.35 12.59
C ASN A 163 4.28 -4.06 12.28
N GLY A 164 3.60 -2.96 11.93
CA GLY A 164 4.22 -1.67 11.63
C GLY A 164 4.72 -1.50 10.20
N LEU A 165 4.50 -2.46 9.29
CA LEU A 165 4.73 -2.26 7.86
C LEU A 165 3.52 -1.62 7.18
N GLU A 166 3.75 -1.06 6.01
CA GLU A 166 2.70 -0.70 5.06
C GLU A 166 3.00 -1.39 3.72
N THR A 167 1.95 -1.87 3.04
CA THR A 167 2.08 -2.40 1.69
C THR A 167 1.19 -1.65 0.71
N ILE A 168 1.65 -1.54 -0.54
CA ILE A 168 0.90 -0.93 -1.65
C ILE A 168 0.72 -1.96 -2.75
N TYR A 169 -0.51 -2.03 -3.25
CA TYR A 169 -0.95 -2.90 -4.34
C TYR A 169 -1.51 -2.01 -5.45
N GLY A 170 -0.71 -1.78 -6.49
CA GLY A 170 -1.03 -0.86 -7.58
C GLY A 170 -1.41 -1.54 -8.88
N HIS A 171 -1.91 -0.74 -9.81
CA HIS A 171 -2.35 -1.10 -11.17
C HIS A 171 -3.53 -2.08 -11.21
N LEU A 172 -4.34 -2.10 -10.13
CA LEU A 172 -5.52 -2.95 -10.02
C LEU A 172 -6.55 -2.61 -11.11
N SER A 173 -7.39 -3.57 -11.48
CA SER A 173 -8.59 -3.37 -12.32
C SER A 173 -9.81 -3.05 -11.45
N LYS A 174 -9.84 -3.56 -10.22
CA LYS A 174 -10.92 -3.34 -9.25
C LYS A 174 -10.35 -3.37 -7.84
N ILE A 175 -10.88 -2.51 -6.97
CA ILE A 175 -10.68 -2.53 -5.52
C ILE A 175 -11.86 -3.31 -4.92
N LEU A 176 -11.60 -4.18 -3.93
CA LEU A 176 -12.59 -5.04 -3.28
C LEU A 176 -12.82 -4.67 -1.80
N VAL A 177 -12.10 -3.69 -1.29
CA VAL A 177 -12.12 -3.26 0.12
C VAL A 177 -12.32 -1.76 0.24
N ASP A 178 -12.83 -1.32 1.39
CA ASP A 178 -13.02 0.07 1.71
C ASP A 178 -11.88 0.60 2.61
N THR A 179 -11.72 1.93 2.64
CA THR A 179 -10.82 2.60 3.59
C THR A 179 -11.32 2.34 5.01
N GLU A 180 -10.38 2.08 5.93
CA GLU A 180 -10.62 1.73 7.34
C GLU A 180 -11.20 0.32 7.57
N GLN A 181 -11.30 -0.49 6.52
CA GLN A 181 -11.65 -1.90 6.64
C GLN A 181 -10.46 -2.69 7.23
N LEU A 182 -10.74 -3.56 8.20
CA LEU A 182 -9.81 -4.57 8.71
C LEU A 182 -9.66 -5.69 7.67
N VAL A 183 -8.45 -6.18 7.51
CA VAL A 183 -8.12 -7.29 6.61
C VAL A 183 -7.12 -8.22 7.27
N LYS A 184 -7.27 -9.52 7.07
CA LYS A 184 -6.32 -10.55 7.45
C LYS A 184 -5.31 -10.81 6.32
N ALA A 185 -4.16 -11.37 6.67
CA ALA A 185 -3.21 -11.90 5.69
C ALA A 185 -3.90 -12.93 4.80
N GLY A 186 -3.83 -12.74 3.47
CA GLY A 186 -4.52 -13.59 2.51
C GLY A 186 -5.91 -13.12 2.07
N ASP A 187 -6.51 -12.14 2.73
CA ASP A 187 -7.80 -11.60 2.31
C ASP A 187 -7.72 -10.95 0.92
N PRO A 188 -8.75 -11.15 0.05
CA PRO A 188 -8.81 -10.53 -1.26
C PRO A 188 -9.08 -9.02 -1.11
N ILE A 189 -8.15 -8.19 -1.58
CA ILE A 189 -8.23 -6.72 -1.50
C ILE A 189 -8.41 -6.04 -2.85
N GLY A 190 -8.20 -6.76 -3.95
CA GLY A 190 -8.37 -6.22 -5.29
C GLY A 190 -8.19 -7.27 -6.37
N LEU A 191 -8.44 -6.86 -7.61
CA LEU A 191 -8.19 -7.66 -8.80
C LEU A 191 -7.07 -7.04 -9.63
N GLY A 192 -6.17 -7.88 -10.11
CA GLY A 192 -5.06 -7.50 -10.97
C GLY A 192 -5.52 -6.77 -12.22
N GLY A 193 -4.70 -5.85 -12.72
CA GLY A 193 -5.08 -5.00 -13.84
C GLY A 193 -3.92 -4.39 -14.61
N ASN A 194 -4.22 -3.27 -15.26
CA ASN A 194 -3.28 -2.50 -16.07
C ASN A 194 -3.63 -1.00 -16.02
N THR A 195 -4.09 -0.50 -14.88
CA THR A 195 -4.53 0.90 -14.73
C THR A 195 -3.37 1.81 -14.32
N GLY A 196 -3.57 3.13 -14.49
CA GLY A 196 -2.54 4.12 -14.16
C GLY A 196 -1.35 4.13 -15.11
N ARG A 197 -0.12 4.27 -14.59
CA ARG A 197 1.10 4.28 -15.40
C ARG A 197 1.68 2.88 -15.56
N SER A 198 0.98 2.05 -16.28
CA SER A 198 1.36 0.68 -16.59
C SER A 198 1.49 0.47 -18.10
N THR A 199 2.36 -0.44 -18.54
CA THR A 199 2.58 -0.79 -19.95
C THR A 199 2.08 -2.19 -20.29
N GLY A 200 1.53 -2.91 -19.33
CA GLY A 200 0.97 -4.25 -19.47
C GLY A 200 0.55 -4.80 -18.11
N PRO A 201 -0.30 -5.84 -18.06
CA PRO A 201 -0.82 -6.36 -16.79
C PRO A 201 0.29 -6.82 -15.83
N HIS A 202 0.34 -6.21 -14.64
CA HIS A 202 1.24 -6.57 -13.54
C HIS A 202 0.72 -5.98 -12.22
N LEU A 203 1.10 -6.57 -11.11
CA LEU A 203 0.97 -5.99 -9.78
C LEU A 203 2.21 -5.15 -9.49
N HIS A 204 2.04 -3.86 -9.24
CA HIS A 204 3.06 -3.04 -8.59
C HIS A 204 2.92 -3.23 -7.08
N TYR A 205 3.93 -3.82 -6.45
CA TYR A 205 3.94 -4.17 -5.04
C TYR A 205 5.05 -3.44 -4.30
N GLU A 206 4.69 -2.71 -3.24
CA GLU A 206 5.65 -2.02 -2.38
C GLU A 206 5.52 -2.50 -0.92
N VAL A 207 6.64 -2.57 -0.22
CA VAL A 207 6.73 -2.69 1.24
C VAL A 207 7.32 -1.40 1.77
N ARG A 208 6.74 -0.85 2.84
CA ARG A 208 7.16 0.43 3.42
C ARG A 208 7.23 0.35 4.94
N TYR A 209 8.09 1.17 5.53
CA TYR A 209 8.14 1.42 6.96
C TYR A 209 8.21 2.94 7.20
N LEU A 210 7.28 3.47 7.97
CA LEU A 210 7.13 4.93 8.20
C LEU A 210 7.15 5.72 6.87
N GLY A 211 6.42 5.25 5.87
CA GLY A 211 6.34 5.84 4.53
C GLY A 211 7.57 5.66 3.65
N ASN A 212 8.66 5.08 4.15
CA ASN A 212 9.88 4.85 3.41
C ASN A 212 9.84 3.45 2.76
N ALA A 213 10.06 3.38 1.45
CA ALA A 213 10.05 2.12 0.74
C ALA A 213 11.21 1.20 1.16
N ILE A 214 10.93 -0.07 1.26
CA ILE A 214 11.90 -1.15 1.48
C ILE A 214 11.93 -1.99 0.20
N ASN A 215 13.10 -2.48 -0.20
CA ASN A 215 13.18 -3.42 -1.33
C ASN A 215 12.47 -4.73 -0.96
N PRO A 216 11.35 -5.10 -1.62
CA PRO A 216 10.64 -6.33 -1.28
C PRO A 216 11.50 -7.59 -1.43
N GLU A 217 12.48 -7.57 -2.34
CA GLU A 217 13.41 -8.70 -2.54
C GLU A 217 14.39 -8.88 -1.38
N SER A 218 14.55 -7.91 -0.48
CA SER A 218 15.30 -8.11 0.76
C SER A 218 14.53 -8.91 1.81
N LEU A 219 13.22 -8.87 1.76
CA LEU A 219 12.30 -9.52 2.70
C LEU A 219 11.78 -10.87 2.18
N ILE A 220 11.40 -10.94 0.91
CA ILE A 220 10.61 -12.03 0.32
C ILE A 220 11.51 -12.92 -0.54
N CYS A 221 11.34 -14.24 -0.40
CA CYS A 221 11.82 -15.26 -1.31
C CYS A 221 10.70 -15.55 -2.33
N PHE A 222 10.88 -15.06 -3.57
CA PHE A 222 9.85 -15.17 -4.61
C PHE A 222 9.78 -16.57 -5.25
N ASP A 223 10.75 -17.44 -4.99
CA ASP A 223 10.76 -18.81 -5.50
C ASP A 223 9.78 -19.72 -4.73
N ASN A 224 9.57 -19.46 -3.46
CA ASN A 224 8.69 -20.24 -2.57
C ASN A 224 7.58 -19.40 -1.91
N LEU A 225 7.47 -18.10 -2.25
CA LEU A 225 6.45 -17.16 -1.77
C LEU A 225 6.43 -16.94 -0.25
N THR A 226 7.58 -17.10 0.41
CA THR A 226 7.73 -16.92 1.85
C THR A 226 8.65 -15.75 2.20
N VAL A 227 8.69 -15.35 3.45
CA VAL A 227 9.72 -14.45 3.95
C VAL A 227 11.05 -15.20 4.10
N LYS A 228 12.17 -14.49 3.95
CA LYS A 228 13.52 -15.05 4.10
C LYS A 228 13.87 -15.35 5.54
N THR A 229 13.36 -14.55 6.46
CA THR A 229 13.52 -14.65 7.91
C THR A 229 12.24 -14.21 8.60
N PRO A 230 11.90 -14.75 9.78
CA PRO A 230 10.70 -14.36 10.50
C PRO A 230 10.75 -12.91 11.05
N GLU A 231 11.94 -12.33 11.10
CA GLU A 231 12.16 -10.95 11.56
C GLU A 231 12.87 -10.12 10.49
N LEU A 232 12.36 -8.92 10.23
CA LEU A 232 12.98 -7.92 9.37
C LEU A 232 13.69 -6.85 10.23
N LEU A 233 14.99 -6.66 9.99
CA LEU A 233 15.74 -5.56 10.59
C LEU A 233 15.68 -4.32 9.69
N VAL A 234 15.07 -3.27 10.19
CA VAL A 234 14.95 -1.98 9.50
C VAL A 234 15.91 -0.97 10.13
N SER A 235 16.88 -0.52 9.36
CA SER A 235 17.92 0.42 9.81
C SER A 235 18.20 1.48 8.74
N ALA A 236 19.10 2.41 9.01
CA ALA A 236 19.55 3.40 8.02
C ALA A 236 20.09 2.74 6.74
N GLU A 237 20.74 1.58 6.85
CA GLU A 237 21.27 0.84 5.69
C GLU A 237 20.14 0.38 4.76
N THR A 238 18.97 0.00 5.29
CA THR A 238 17.77 -0.35 4.51
C THR A 238 17.38 0.76 3.54
N PHE A 239 17.65 2.03 3.89
CA PHE A 239 17.25 3.21 3.13
C PHE A 239 18.40 3.87 2.36
N ARG A 240 19.59 3.27 2.33
CA ARG A 240 20.78 3.84 1.66
C ARG A 240 20.56 4.10 0.17
N TYR A 241 19.69 3.35 -0.47
CA TYR A 241 19.27 3.58 -1.86
C TYR A 241 18.76 5.01 -2.12
N LYS A 242 18.29 5.74 -1.08
CA LYS A 242 17.84 7.13 -1.24
C LYS A 242 18.95 8.05 -1.71
N LEU A 243 20.20 7.81 -1.29
CA LEU A 243 21.36 8.56 -1.78
C LEU A 243 21.50 8.43 -3.30
N ASP A 244 21.22 7.25 -3.85
CA ASP A 244 21.26 7.02 -5.30
C ASP A 244 20.04 7.60 -5.99
N ALA A 245 18.86 7.50 -5.37
CA ALA A 245 17.62 8.08 -5.89
C ALA A 245 17.72 9.62 -5.97
N ASP A 246 18.28 10.28 -4.94
CA ASP A 246 18.47 11.73 -4.90
C ASP A 246 19.50 12.21 -5.92
N ARG A 247 20.53 11.39 -6.19
CA ARG A 247 21.54 11.66 -7.23
C ARG A 247 21.01 11.52 -8.65
N MET A 248 19.83 10.92 -8.84
CA MET A 248 19.22 10.72 -10.15
C MET A 248 18.71 12.03 -10.75
N GLN A 249 19.61 12.81 -11.34
CA GLN A 249 19.22 14.00 -12.08
C GLN A 249 18.71 13.65 -13.46
N ASN A 250 17.60 14.27 -13.83
CA ASN A 250 16.95 14.08 -15.12
C ASN A 250 16.94 15.42 -15.90
N TYR A 251 17.14 15.32 -17.21
CA TYR A 251 17.07 16.44 -18.14
C TYR A 251 16.05 16.18 -19.23
N THR A 252 15.12 17.09 -19.44
CA THR A 252 14.18 17.03 -20.57
C THR A 252 14.77 17.72 -21.77
N VAL A 253 14.93 16.97 -22.88
CA VAL A 253 15.49 17.47 -24.15
C VAL A 253 14.65 18.60 -24.69
N ARG A 254 15.29 19.70 -25.04
CA ARG A 254 14.68 20.91 -25.64
C ARG A 254 15.06 21.03 -27.11
N ARG A 255 14.36 21.86 -27.84
CA ARG A 255 14.69 22.14 -29.25
C ARG A 255 16.14 22.69 -29.36
N GLY A 256 16.92 22.11 -30.27
CA GLY A 256 18.32 22.48 -30.48
C GLY A 256 19.33 21.78 -29.55
N ASP A 257 18.88 20.94 -28.62
CA ASP A 257 19.79 20.18 -27.77
C ASP A 257 20.50 19.06 -28.54
N THR A 258 21.78 18.89 -28.21
CA THR A 258 22.59 17.72 -28.55
C THR A 258 23.11 17.06 -27.28
N LEU A 259 23.55 15.82 -27.32
CA LEU A 259 24.16 15.15 -26.17
C LEU A 259 25.35 15.94 -25.61
N SER A 260 26.14 16.57 -26.51
CA SER A 260 27.32 17.39 -26.12
C SER A 260 26.91 18.69 -25.40
N THR A 261 25.87 19.38 -25.91
CA THR A 261 25.40 20.63 -25.27
C THR A 261 24.75 20.34 -23.91
N ILE A 262 23.98 19.23 -23.81
CA ILE A 262 23.38 18.79 -22.55
C ILE A 262 24.48 18.42 -21.56
N ALA A 263 25.46 17.60 -21.97
CA ALA A 263 26.57 17.16 -21.10
C ALA A 263 27.32 18.34 -20.50
N ARG A 264 27.73 19.32 -21.34
CA ARG A 264 28.42 20.53 -20.91
C ARG A 264 27.58 21.37 -19.94
N ARG A 265 26.29 21.58 -20.24
CA ARG A 265 25.36 22.37 -19.40
C ARG A 265 25.11 21.74 -18.04
N GLN A 266 25.11 20.41 -17.99
CA GLN A 266 24.78 19.65 -16.78
C GLN A 266 26.02 19.12 -16.03
N GLY A 267 27.24 19.56 -16.40
CA GLY A 267 28.47 19.16 -15.72
C GLY A 267 28.76 17.66 -15.78
N THR A 268 28.33 17.00 -16.86
CA THR A 268 28.51 15.54 -17.08
C THR A 268 29.18 15.29 -18.43
N THR A 269 29.32 14.03 -18.83
CA THR A 269 29.93 13.65 -20.12
C THR A 269 28.90 12.97 -21.04
N VAL A 270 29.08 13.08 -22.37
CA VAL A 270 28.27 12.34 -23.34
C VAL A 270 28.31 10.85 -23.07
N ARG A 271 29.50 10.33 -22.72
CA ARG A 271 29.69 8.90 -22.37
C ARG A 271 28.82 8.50 -21.18
N ASN A 272 28.74 9.33 -20.15
CA ASN A 272 27.89 9.07 -18.97
C ASN A 272 26.41 9.10 -19.33
N ILE A 273 25.95 10.12 -20.06
CA ILE A 273 24.55 10.20 -20.53
C ILE A 273 24.22 8.96 -21.35
N CYS A 274 25.06 8.55 -22.29
CA CYS A 274 24.84 7.36 -23.13
C CYS A 274 24.74 6.09 -22.30
N ARG A 275 25.65 5.89 -21.33
CA ARG A 275 25.66 4.74 -20.42
C ARG A 275 24.37 4.67 -19.58
N LEU A 276 23.99 5.79 -18.95
CA LEU A 276 22.82 5.87 -18.07
C LEU A 276 21.49 5.65 -18.81
N ASN A 277 21.44 6.03 -20.10
CA ASN A 277 20.21 5.95 -20.90
C ASN A 277 20.21 4.77 -21.90
N LYS A 278 21.26 3.95 -21.90
CA LYS A 278 21.45 2.84 -22.87
C LYS A 278 21.26 3.31 -24.32
N ILE A 279 21.94 4.40 -24.68
CA ILE A 279 21.92 5.00 -26.02
C ILE A 279 23.35 5.16 -26.55
N THR A 280 23.49 5.44 -27.83
CA THR A 280 24.78 5.71 -28.48
C THR A 280 25.00 7.22 -28.67
N PRO A 281 26.24 7.70 -28.85
CA PRO A 281 26.51 9.11 -29.12
C PRO A 281 25.80 9.67 -30.36
N ASN A 282 25.45 8.81 -31.32
CA ASN A 282 24.76 9.17 -32.55
C ASN A 282 23.23 9.08 -32.45
N THR A 283 22.69 8.81 -31.25
CA THR A 283 21.24 8.70 -31.05
C THR A 283 20.56 10.04 -31.28
N THR A 284 19.57 10.09 -32.18
CA THR A 284 18.74 11.27 -32.39
C THR A 284 17.90 11.56 -31.15
N LEU A 285 18.03 12.79 -30.66
CA LEU A 285 17.26 13.27 -29.50
C LEU A 285 15.94 13.88 -29.99
N ARG A 286 14.81 13.38 -29.44
CA ARG A 286 13.51 14.00 -29.67
C ARG A 286 13.21 15.01 -28.56
N VAL A 287 12.68 16.18 -28.92
CA VAL A 287 12.18 17.17 -27.95
C VAL A 287 11.17 16.52 -26.99
N GLY A 288 11.28 16.81 -25.71
CA GLY A 288 10.47 16.20 -24.67
C GLY A 288 11.00 14.85 -24.13
N ARG A 289 12.03 14.26 -24.77
CA ARG A 289 12.67 13.05 -24.23
C ARG A 289 13.38 13.38 -22.92
N VAL A 290 13.12 12.58 -21.88
CA VAL A 290 13.82 12.69 -20.61
C VAL A 290 15.07 11.81 -20.63
N LEU A 291 16.21 12.42 -20.29
CA LEU A 291 17.51 11.75 -20.16
C LEU A 291 17.97 11.80 -18.72
N ARG A 292 18.44 10.68 -18.20
CA ARG A 292 19.20 10.64 -16.95
C ARG A 292 20.60 11.19 -17.20
N ILE A 293 21.04 12.10 -16.34
CA ILE A 293 22.36 12.78 -16.51
C ILE A 293 23.34 12.54 -15.37
N SER A 294 22.85 12.05 -14.22
CA SER A 294 23.67 11.54 -13.10
C SER A 294 22.98 10.37 -12.41
#